data_150fbae0de4d70e6fa6cc7416bfa82fc
#
_entry.id   150fbae0de4d70e6fa6cc7416bfa82fc
#
_cell.length_a   1.000
_cell.length_b   1.000
_cell.length_c   1.000
_cell.angle_alpha   90.00
_cell.angle_beta   90.00
_cell.angle_gamma   90.00
#
_symmetry.space_group_name_H-M   'P 1'
#
loop_
_entity.id
_entity.type
_entity.pdbx_description
1 polymer ?
#
loop_
_entity_poly.entity_id
_entity_poly.type
_entity_poly.pdbx_seq_one_letter_code
_entity_poly.pdbx_strand_id
1 'polypeptide(L)'
;MGSMPRTDSAPRRRTGHRSDPVDLEDLRRVAFGAGYRMLGSVTEAEDVAQEAMLRVAPAGTVDAEVLNPAAYTTTVATRIALDVLRSARVRRESYVGEWVPEPLVGDLVAAGSAGREAAAHAELADDLSTAFLVLLETLTPAERAAFLLHDVFGYPHRESAHVIGTTELAARQLASRARRRVAARQDESPAARTGRADPHAAELVRRFIAATEEGDVDALVELLADDVALTGDSGGNVPVGLAVSRPVAGNVAVARLLSGFAKRGAPARLEPTVVNGGPGMVAYADESVGGGVIGTYSLQVSGGRITRIDGVINPEKLRHLAPLADLDQVAAAIRDAGRRRRAGGPPSPSA
;
A
#
# COMPACT_ATOMS: atom_id res chain seq x y z
N MET A 1 83.68 13.20 5.89
CA MET A 1 83.05 14.05 4.85
C MET A 1 82.09 13.17 4.08
N GLY A 2 80.80 13.23 4.38
CA GLY A 2 79.78 12.39 3.75
C GLY A 2 78.42 13.02 4.01
N SER A 3 77.92 13.75 3.01
CA SER A 3 76.71 14.52 3.01
C SER A 3 75.47 13.59 2.99
N MET A 4 74.55 13.71 3.96
CA MET A 4 73.26 13.07 3.91
C MET A 4 72.28 13.92 3.09
N PRO A 5 71.45 13.32 2.25
CA PRO A 5 70.37 14.03 1.57
C PRO A 5 69.14 14.16 2.50
N ARG A 6 68.59 15.37 2.52
CA ARG A 6 67.31 15.71 3.16
C ARG A 6 66.18 15.08 2.39
N THR A 7 65.35 14.27 3.06
CA THR A 7 64.05 13.81 2.55
C THR A 7 63.03 14.89 2.76
N ASP A 8 62.61 15.51 1.67
CA ASP A 8 61.52 16.45 1.58
C ASP A 8 60.18 15.69 1.62
N SER A 9 59.49 15.75 2.75
CA SER A 9 58.16 15.12 2.94
C SER A 9 57.08 16.10 2.49
N ALA A 10 56.64 16.01 1.28
CA ALA A 10 55.46 16.73 0.80
C ALA A 10 54.21 16.30 1.56
N PRO A 11 53.34 17.23 1.95
CA PRO A 11 52.10 16.90 2.63
C PRO A 11 51.15 16.15 1.69
N ARG A 12 50.76 14.95 2.09
CA ARG A 12 49.73 14.17 1.39
C ARG A 12 48.44 15.01 1.38
N ARG A 13 47.99 15.43 0.21
CA ARG A 13 46.68 15.99 -0.05
C ARG A 13 45.67 14.96 0.39
N ARG A 14 44.88 15.28 1.44
CA ARG A 14 43.65 14.54 1.79
C ARG A 14 42.72 14.69 0.60
N THR A 15 42.55 13.62 -0.14
CA THR A 15 41.47 13.50 -1.12
C THR A 15 40.15 13.62 -0.35
N GLY A 16 39.55 14.79 -0.41
CA GLY A 16 38.20 14.99 0.08
C GLY A 16 37.30 14.02 -0.65
N HIS A 17 36.60 13.20 0.12
CA HIS A 17 35.48 12.41 -0.38
C HIS A 17 34.49 13.40 -0.94
N ARG A 18 34.42 13.54 -2.27
CA ARG A 18 33.31 14.21 -2.93
C ARG A 18 32.10 13.32 -2.63
N SER A 19 31.24 13.76 -1.76
CA SER A 19 29.89 13.22 -1.67
C SER A 19 29.26 13.35 -3.06
N ASP A 20 28.77 12.25 -3.61
CA ASP A 20 27.97 12.29 -4.83
C ASP A 20 26.83 13.29 -4.63
N PRO A 21 26.45 14.05 -5.66
CA PRO A 21 25.35 15.00 -5.55
C PRO A 21 24.10 14.23 -5.11
N VAL A 22 23.47 14.67 -4.03
CA VAL A 22 22.25 14.06 -3.51
C VAL A 22 21.18 14.26 -4.57
N ASP A 23 20.61 13.18 -5.06
CA ASP A 23 19.51 13.23 -6.00
C ASP A 23 18.24 13.68 -5.27
N LEU A 24 17.67 14.81 -5.69
CA LEU A 24 16.43 15.33 -5.13
C LEU A 24 15.26 14.38 -5.33
N GLU A 25 15.30 13.59 -6.39
CA GLU A 25 14.28 12.58 -6.65
C GLU A 25 14.37 11.43 -5.65
N ASP A 26 15.58 11.02 -5.25
CA ASP A 26 15.77 10.04 -4.18
C ASP A 26 15.20 10.56 -2.84
N LEU A 27 15.43 11.84 -2.53
CA LEU A 27 14.88 12.45 -1.33
C LEU A 27 13.35 12.55 -1.38
N ARG A 28 12.77 12.85 -2.55
CA ARG A 28 11.32 12.87 -2.73
C ARG A 28 10.72 11.48 -2.49
N ARG A 29 11.36 10.42 -3.00
CA ARG A 29 10.95 9.02 -2.75
C ARG A 29 11.01 8.65 -1.27
N VAL A 30 12.07 9.06 -0.58
CA VAL A 30 12.19 8.86 0.87
C VAL A 30 11.06 9.56 1.62
N ALA A 31 10.75 10.81 1.25
CA ALA A 31 9.65 11.57 1.85
C ALA A 31 8.29 10.92 1.60
N PHE A 32 8.02 10.51 0.35
CA PHE A 32 6.81 9.79 -0.02
C PHE A 32 6.66 8.49 0.78
N GLY A 33 7.70 7.67 0.84
CA GLY A 33 7.69 6.40 1.58
C GLY A 33 7.43 6.57 3.07
N ALA A 34 7.99 7.62 3.69
CA ALA A 34 7.70 7.95 5.09
C ALA A 34 6.24 8.42 5.27
N GLY A 35 5.77 9.31 4.40
CA GLY A 35 4.38 9.79 4.38
C GLY A 35 3.37 8.66 4.21
N TYR A 36 3.60 7.80 3.23
CA TYR A 36 2.68 6.69 2.93
C TYR A 36 2.61 5.66 4.07
N ARG A 37 3.74 5.31 4.71
CA ARG A 37 3.71 4.45 5.92
C ARG A 37 2.95 5.10 7.09
N MET A 38 3.03 6.41 7.19
CA MET A 38 2.31 7.16 8.23
C MET A 38 0.81 7.29 7.94
N LEU A 39 0.41 7.48 6.68
CA LEU A 39 -0.94 7.91 6.31
C LEU A 39 -1.77 6.82 5.62
N GLY A 40 -1.13 5.88 4.89
CA GLY A 40 -1.81 4.88 4.09
C GLY A 40 -2.63 5.47 2.93
N SER A 41 -2.35 6.72 2.56
CA SER A 41 -2.96 7.45 1.46
C SER A 41 -1.87 7.91 0.50
N VAL A 42 -2.02 7.60 -0.78
CA VAL A 42 -1.11 8.01 -1.85
C VAL A 42 -1.17 9.53 -2.02
N THR A 43 -2.37 10.07 -2.06
CA THR A 43 -2.59 11.51 -2.23
C THR A 43 -1.97 12.32 -1.08
N GLU A 44 -2.26 11.94 0.17
CA GLU A 44 -1.69 12.63 1.34
C GLU A 44 -0.16 12.43 1.43
N ALA A 45 0.37 11.27 0.98
CA ALA A 45 1.81 11.02 0.95
C ALA A 45 2.53 11.87 -0.11
N GLU A 46 1.92 12.11 -1.27
CA GLU A 46 2.43 13.04 -2.27
C GLU A 46 2.47 14.48 -1.75
N ASP A 47 1.43 14.93 -1.05
CA ASP A 47 1.39 16.25 -0.41
C ASP A 47 2.50 16.37 0.64
N VAL A 48 2.71 15.33 1.46
CA VAL A 48 3.81 15.27 2.44
C VAL A 48 5.16 15.33 1.74
N ALA A 49 5.34 14.59 0.65
CA ALA A 49 6.59 14.59 -0.10
C ALA A 49 6.88 15.97 -0.70
N GLN A 50 5.89 16.61 -1.30
CA GLN A 50 6.01 17.96 -1.86
C GLN A 50 6.39 18.98 -0.78
N GLU A 51 5.69 18.99 0.34
CA GLU A 51 5.96 19.91 1.46
C GLU A 51 7.33 19.63 2.11
N ALA A 52 7.74 18.36 2.24
CA ALA A 52 9.05 18.00 2.73
C ALA A 52 10.15 18.52 1.79
N MET A 53 9.98 18.38 0.46
CA MET A 53 10.95 18.87 -0.51
C MET A 53 11.06 20.40 -0.49
N LEU A 54 9.95 21.14 -0.29
CA LEU A 54 9.98 22.60 -0.13
C LEU A 54 10.80 23.02 1.10
N ARG A 55 10.87 22.20 2.14
CA ARG A 55 11.66 22.48 3.35
C ARG A 55 13.12 22.01 3.25
N VAL A 56 13.35 20.92 2.51
CA VAL A 56 14.68 20.32 2.36
C VAL A 56 15.49 21.01 1.25
N ALA A 57 14.87 21.34 0.10
CA ALA A 57 15.55 21.91 -1.04
C ALA A 57 16.12 23.34 -0.83
N PRO A 58 15.40 24.29 -0.15
CA PRO A 58 15.96 25.63 0.10
C PRO A 58 17.07 25.65 1.15
N ALA A 59 17.13 24.64 2.00
CA ALA A 59 18.25 24.48 2.89
C ALA A 59 19.61 24.42 2.14
N GLY A 60 19.63 24.61 0.86
CA GLY A 60 20.73 24.97 -0.05
C GLY A 60 21.75 23.92 -0.29
N THR A 61 21.36 23.31 0.36
CA THR A 61 22.02 22.75 1.18
C THR A 61 21.83 21.40 1.37
N VAL A 62 21.96 21.01 0.56
CA VAL A 62 23.00 20.09 0.75
C VAL A 62 24.25 20.85 1.16
N ASP A 63 24.03 21.85 1.98
CA ASP A 63 25.08 22.50 2.72
C ASP A 63 25.72 21.49 3.66
N ALA A 64 27.04 21.55 3.77
CA ALA A 64 27.98 20.66 4.44
C ALA A 64 27.68 20.31 5.91
N GLU A 65 26.54 20.72 6.47
CA GLU A 65 26.10 20.45 7.84
C GLU A 65 25.11 19.28 7.97
N VAL A 66 24.40 18.86 6.88
CA VAL A 66 23.50 17.70 6.93
C VAL A 66 24.28 16.44 6.57
N LEU A 67 24.77 15.74 7.58
CA LEU A 67 25.55 14.50 7.41
C LEU A 67 24.79 13.37 6.71
N ASN A 68 23.45 13.37 6.81
CA ASN A 68 22.59 12.37 6.18
C ASN A 68 21.29 13.02 5.67
N PRO A 69 21.24 13.45 4.40
CA PRO A 69 20.06 14.09 3.81
C PRO A 69 18.81 13.22 3.81
N ALA A 70 18.94 11.91 3.58
CA ALA A 70 17.80 10.99 3.60
C ALA A 70 17.19 10.88 5.01
N ALA A 71 18.01 10.78 6.06
CA ALA A 71 17.53 10.77 7.44
C ALA A 71 16.85 12.08 7.81
N TYR A 72 17.40 13.22 7.39
CA TYR A 72 16.77 14.52 7.61
C TYR A 72 15.41 14.62 6.89
N THR A 73 15.34 14.18 5.64
CA THR A 73 14.10 14.14 4.84
C THR A 73 13.05 13.24 5.51
N THR A 74 13.42 12.04 5.97
CA THR A 74 12.53 11.14 6.72
C THR A 74 11.96 11.83 7.96
N THR A 75 12.81 12.55 8.70
CA THR A 75 12.41 13.30 9.89
C THR A 75 11.38 14.40 9.57
N VAL A 76 11.64 15.18 8.51
CA VAL A 76 10.73 16.25 8.05
C VAL A 76 9.40 15.67 7.59
N ALA A 77 9.44 14.66 6.73
CA ALA A 77 8.25 14.00 6.21
C ALA A 77 7.41 13.35 7.33
N THR A 78 8.04 12.64 8.26
CA THR A 78 7.33 12.01 9.39
C THR A 78 6.66 13.05 10.29
N ARG A 79 7.29 14.22 10.53
CA ARG A 79 6.68 15.30 11.31
C ARG A 79 5.46 15.88 10.62
N ILE A 80 5.54 16.16 9.30
CA ILE A 80 4.42 16.64 8.51
C ILE A 80 3.28 15.61 8.54
N ALA A 81 3.59 14.34 8.24
CA ALA A 81 2.62 13.26 8.25
C ALA A 81 1.96 13.05 9.62
N LEU A 82 2.70 13.23 10.72
CA LEU A 82 2.16 13.14 12.08
C LEU A 82 1.11 14.23 12.34
N ASP A 83 1.35 15.45 11.86
CA ASP A 83 0.41 16.56 12.00
C ASP A 83 -0.85 16.32 11.14
N VAL A 84 -0.68 15.84 9.90
CA VAL A 84 -1.79 15.41 9.05
C VAL A 84 -2.61 14.32 9.72
N LEU A 85 -1.98 13.28 10.27
CA LEU A 85 -2.64 12.14 10.90
C LEU A 85 -3.42 12.55 12.16
N ARG A 86 -2.90 13.50 12.93
CA ARG A 86 -3.61 14.06 14.10
C ARG A 86 -4.89 14.80 13.69
N SER A 87 -4.86 15.54 12.58
CA SER A 87 -6.04 16.24 12.03
C SER A 87 -7.00 15.30 11.31
N ALA A 88 -6.49 14.27 10.63
CA ALA A 88 -7.28 13.29 9.89
C ALA A 88 -8.02 12.29 10.79
N ARG A 89 -7.60 12.13 12.05
CA ARG A 89 -8.22 11.18 12.99
C ARG A 89 -9.73 11.37 13.09
N VAL A 90 -10.21 12.61 13.17
CA VAL A 90 -11.64 12.93 13.24
C VAL A 90 -12.38 12.46 11.99
N ARG A 91 -11.76 12.58 10.80
CA ARG A 91 -12.34 12.10 9.53
C ARG A 91 -12.41 10.58 9.46
N ARG A 92 -11.39 9.88 9.99
CA ARG A 92 -11.35 8.40 10.02
C ARG A 92 -12.33 7.80 11.02
N GLU A 93 -12.58 8.46 12.13
CA GLU A 93 -13.61 8.04 13.11
C GLU A 93 -15.03 8.10 12.52
N SER A 94 -15.26 8.90 11.47
CA SER A 94 -16.54 8.99 10.74
C SER A 94 -16.54 8.21 9.41
N TYR A 95 -15.50 7.45 9.10
CA TYR A 95 -15.40 6.70 7.84
C TYR A 95 -16.42 5.58 7.78
N VAL A 96 -17.12 5.45 6.65
CA VAL A 96 -18.17 4.46 6.45
C VAL A 96 -17.57 3.15 5.95
N GLY A 97 -17.70 2.09 6.75
CA GLY A 97 -17.20 0.75 6.42
C GLY A 97 -15.76 0.49 6.88
N GLU A 98 -15.18 -0.57 6.36
CA GLU A 98 -13.80 -0.95 6.66
C GLU A 98 -12.82 -0.05 5.89
N TRP A 99 -11.81 0.42 6.59
CA TRP A 99 -10.77 1.25 5.96
C TRP A 99 -9.59 0.36 5.50
N VAL A 100 -9.26 0.44 4.23
CA VAL A 100 -8.08 -0.19 3.62
C VAL A 100 -7.19 0.92 3.05
N PRO A 101 -5.84 0.82 3.15
CA PRO A 101 -4.93 1.79 2.54
C PRO A 101 -5.20 1.98 1.04
N GLU A 102 -4.93 3.19 0.52
CA GLU A 102 -4.93 3.42 -0.93
C GLU A 102 -3.89 2.51 -1.60
N PRO A 103 -4.24 1.80 -2.68
CA PRO A 103 -3.34 0.80 -3.25
C PRO A 103 -2.21 1.43 -4.08
N LEU A 104 -0.98 0.97 -3.90
CA LEU A 104 0.11 1.16 -4.86
C LEU A 104 0.13 -0.04 -5.80
N VAL A 105 -0.16 0.18 -7.08
CA VAL A 105 -0.22 -0.87 -8.11
C VAL A 105 0.97 -0.70 -9.05
N GLY A 106 1.91 -1.64 -9.05
CA GLY A 106 3.20 -1.50 -9.70
C GLY A 106 3.15 -1.14 -11.19
N ASP A 107 2.31 -1.82 -11.95
CA ASP A 107 2.23 -1.62 -13.40
C ASP A 107 1.42 -0.37 -13.81
N LEU A 108 0.46 0.07 -12.98
CA LEU A 108 -0.36 1.26 -13.24
C LEU A 108 0.33 2.55 -12.82
N VAL A 109 1.16 2.50 -11.78
CA VAL A 109 2.00 3.63 -11.39
C VAL A 109 3.06 3.88 -12.47
N ALA A 110 3.55 2.82 -13.15
CA ALA A 110 4.49 2.95 -14.26
C ALA A 110 3.89 3.62 -15.51
N ALA A 111 2.58 3.51 -15.73
CA ALA A 111 1.92 4.10 -16.89
C ALA A 111 1.67 5.62 -16.77
N GLY A 112 1.63 6.14 -15.54
CA GLY A 112 1.37 7.57 -15.26
C GLY A 112 2.62 8.40 -15.03
N SER A 113 3.74 7.80 -14.67
CA SER A 113 5.01 8.46 -14.42
C SER A 113 6.15 7.74 -15.16
N ALA A 114 7.05 8.51 -15.79
CA ALA A 114 8.14 7.95 -16.58
C ALA A 114 8.95 6.90 -15.78
N GLY A 115 8.85 5.65 -16.19
CA GLY A 115 9.55 4.39 -15.83
C GLY A 115 10.54 4.29 -14.65
N ARG A 116 11.09 5.40 -14.16
CA ARG A 116 11.99 5.45 -13.00
C ARG A 116 11.25 5.50 -11.65
N GLU A 117 10.08 6.14 -11.59
CA GLU A 117 9.28 6.23 -10.36
C GLU A 117 8.66 4.87 -9.98
N ALA A 118 8.29 4.07 -10.99
CA ALA A 118 7.76 2.72 -10.77
C ALA A 118 8.79 1.76 -10.16
N ALA A 119 10.06 1.83 -10.61
CA ALA A 119 11.14 1.02 -10.04
C ALA A 119 11.42 1.42 -8.57
N ALA A 120 11.32 2.72 -8.27
CA ALA A 120 11.52 3.23 -6.92
C ALA A 120 10.37 2.89 -5.97
N HIS A 121 9.14 2.87 -6.48
CA HIS A 121 7.98 2.39 -5.71
C HIS A 121 8.04 0.87 -5.49
N ALA A 122 8.62 0.10 -6.41
CA ALA A 122 8.82 -1.34 -6.24
C ALA A 122 9.83 -1.68 -5.12
N GLU A 123 10.93 -0.93 -4.99
CA GLU A 123 11.87 -1.10 -3.87
C GLU A 123 11.27 -0.72 -2.51
N LEU A 124 10.37 0.29 -2.50
CA LEU A 124 9.61 0.66 -1.29
C LEU A 124 8.50 -0.37 -0.98
N ALA A 125 8.05 -1.13 -1.97
CA ALA A 125 6.92 -2.02 -1.86
C ALA A 125 7.18 -3.26 -1.00
N ASP A 126 8.42 -3.74 -0.90
CA ASP A 126 8.77 -4.93 -0.10
C ASP A 126 8.44 -4.74 1.41
N ASP A 127 8.46 -3.49 1.91
CA ASP A 127 8.12 -3.16 3.29
C ASP A 127 6.72 -2.54 3.46
N LEU A 128 5.91 -2.48 2.38
CA LEU A 128 4.64 -1.74 2.34
C LEU A 128 3.42 -2.63 2.17
N SER A 129 3.47 -3.91 2.55
CA SER A 129 2.32 -4.79 2.38
C SER A 129 1.03 -4.18 2.95
N THR A 130 -0.09 -4.37 2.25
CA THR A 130 -1.42 -3.93 2.72
C THR A 130 -1.68 -4.39 4.15
N ALA A 131 -1.29 -5.63 4.49
CA ALA A 131 -1.39 -6.18 5.83
C ALA A 131 -0.63 -5.34 6.87
N PHE A 132 0.60 -4.95 6.56
CA PHE A 132 1.40 -4.11 7.45
C PHE A 132 0.76 -2.73 7.65
N LEU A 133 0.30 -2.10 6.57
CA LEU A 133 -0.38 -0.81 6.65
C LEU A 133 -1.68 -0.88 7.45
N VAL A 134 -2.48 -1.93 7.28
CA VAL A 134 -3.69 -2.18 8.07
C VAL A 134 -3.36 -2.38 9.55
N LEU A 135 -2.26 -3.06 9.88
CA LEU A 135 -1.79 -3.18 11.26
C LEU A 135 -1.44 -1.82 11.87
N LEU A 136 -0.80 -0.95 11.11
CA LEU A 136 -0.45 0.40 11.57
C LEU A 136 -1.69 1.25 11.91
N GLU A 137 -2.86 0.99 11.28
CA GLU A 137 -4.11 1.70 11.59
C GLU A 137 -4.61 1.46 13.02
N THR A 138 -4.18 0.38 13.65
CA THR A 138 -4.53 0.09 15.06
C THR A 138 -3.75 0.96 16.05
N LEU A 139 -2.71 1.67 15.60
CA LEU A 139 -1.85 2.49 16.42
C LEU A 139 -2.36 3.94 16.52
N THR A 140 -2.16 4.56 17.66
CA THR A 140 -2.32 6.01 17.75
C THR A 140 -1.29 6.74 16.88
N PRO A 141 -1.52 7.98 16.45
CA PRO A 141 -0.54 8.73 15.64
C PRO A 141 0.87 8.76 16.24
N ALA A 142 0.98 8.98 17.54
CA ALA A 142 2.26 9.01 18.22
C ALA A 142 2.92 7.62 18.35
N GLU A 143 2.13 6.57 18.56
CA GLU A 143 2.63 5.18 18.55
C GLU A 143 3.11 4.76 17.18
N ARG A 144 2.37 5.11 16.11
CA ARG A 144 2.76 4.84 14.72
C ARG A 144 4.08 5.54 14.39
N ALA A 145 4.21 6.84 14.69
CA ALA A 145 5.44 7.58 14.47
C ALA A 145 6.63 6.99 15.26
N ALA A 146 6.45 6.63 16.53
CA ALA A 146 7.51 6.04 17.34
C ALA A 146 7.96 4.67 16.80
N PHE A 147 7.02 3.85 16.36
CA PHE A 147 7.29 2.55 15.77
C PHE A 147 8.03 2.68 14.44
N LEU A 148 7.52 3.50 13.52
CA LEU A 148 8.15 3.68 12.21
C LEU A 148 9.55 4.27 12.34
N LEU A 149 9.73 5.31 13.15
CA LEU A 149 11.05 5.93 13.33
C LEU A 149 12.06 4.94 13.93
N HIS A 150 11.68 4.22 14.98
CA HIS A 150 12.63 3.38 15.70
C HIS A 150 12.77 1.98 15.09
N ASP A 151 11.64 1.27 14.86
CA ASP A 151 11.66 -0.14 14.47
C ASP A 151 11.81 -0.34 12.95
N VAL A 152 11.35 0.61 12.12
CA VAL A 152 11.44 0.52 10.66
C VAL A 152 12.63 1.31 10.11
N PHE A 153 12.80 2.58 10.54
CA PHE A 153 13.86 3.45 10.02
C PHE A 153 15.15 3.44 10.86
N GLY A 154 15.17 2.74 12.01
CA GLY A 154 16.37 2.56 12.81
C GLY A 154 16.82 3.78 13.63
N TYR A 155 15.95 4.77 13.85
CA TYR A 155 16.30 5.96 14.63
C TYR A 155 16.44 5.65 16.12
N PRO A 156 17.42 6.23 16.79
CA PRO A 156 17.50 6.19 18.26
C PRO A 156 16.24 6.79 18.90
N HIS A 157 15.82 6.28 20.06
CA HIS A 157 14.65 6.81 20.77
C HIS A 157 14.74 8.32 21.08
N ARG A 158 15.95 8.84 21.32
CA ARG A 158 16.20 10.26 21.52
C ARG A 158 15.80 11.09 20.29
N GLU A 159 16.18 10.65 19.10
CA GLU A 159 15.85 11.33 17.84
C GLU A 159 14.38 11.20 17.54
N SER A 160 13.80 9.99 17.69
CA SER A 160 12.37 9.75 17.56
C SER A 160 11.55 10.66 18.48
N ALA A 161 12.01 10.87 19.72
CA ALA A 161 11.38 11.76 20.70
C ALA A 161 11.36 13.22 20.19
N HIS A 162 12.45 13.68 19.58
CA HIS A 162 12.53 15.03 19.02
C HIS A 162 11.54 15.23 17.87
N VAL A 163 11.39 14.22 16.97
CA VAL A 163 10.43 14.25 15.86
C VAL A 163 8.99 14.29 16.35
N ILE A 164 8.66 13.46 17.33
CA ILE A 164 7.29 13.32 17.87
C ILE A 164 6.91 14.51 18.78
N GLY A 165 7.90 15.24 19.30
CA GLY A 165 7.69 16.33 20.27
C GLY A 165 7.44 15.80 21.69
N THR A 166 8.23 14.82 22.15
CA THR A 166 8.08 14.18 23.46
C THR A 166 9.43 13.91 24.13
N THR A 167 9.44 13.26 25.30
CA THR A 167 10.67 12.84 25.98
C THR A 167 11.17 11.50 25.45
N GLU A 168 12.47 11.20 25.56
CA GLU A 168 13.05 9.90 25.16
C GLU A 168 12.35 8.72 25.86
N LEU A 169 12.07 8.87 27.17
CA LEU A 169 11.35 7.85 27.93
C LEU A 169 9.95 7.60 27.36
N ALA A 170 9.21 8.66 27.02
CA ALA A 170 7.89 8.56 26.43
C ALA A 170 7.96 7.92 25.03
N ALA A 171 8.93 8.29 24.18
CA ALA A 171 9.12 7.68 22.88
C ALA A 171 9.40 6.17 22.98
N ARG A 172 10.24 5.75 23.92
CA ARG A 172 10.50 4.33 24.22
C ARG A 172 9.21 3.59 24.63
N GLN A 173 8.38 4.20 25.47
CA GLN A 173 7.11 3.62 25.88
C GLN A 173 6.11 3.54 24.72
N LEU A 174 6.06 4.55 23.85
CA LEU A 174 5.21 4.55 22.66
C LEU A 174 5.62 3.41 21.72
N ALA A 175 6.89 3.27 21.38
CA ALA A 175 7.39 2.18 20.52
C ALA A 175 7.13 0.80 21.15
N SER A 176 7.29 0.65 22.48
CA SER A 176 6.98 -0.60 23.18
C SER A 176 5.50 -0.97 23.13
N ARG A 177 4.59 0.01 23.29
CA ARG A 177 3.14 -0.23 23.15
C ARG A 177 2.78 -0.58 21.73
N ALA A 178 3.34 0.13 20.75
CA ALA A 178 3.12 -0.15 19.33
C ALA A 178 3.53 -1.58 18.98
N ARG A 179 4.76 -2.01 19.35
CA ARG A 179 5.23 -3.38 19.12
C ARG A 179 4.30 -4.43 19.70
N ARG A 180 3.80 -4.24 20.92
CA ARG A 180 2.86 -5.20 21.54
C ARG A 180 1.53 -5.27 20.77
N ARG A 181 0.99 -4.14 20.29
CA ARG A 181 -0.23 -4.13 19.49
C ARG A 181 -0.03 -4.80 18.13
N VAL A 182 1.08 -4.51 17.46
CA VAL A 182 1.45 -5.14 16.19
C VAL A 182 1.62 -6.65 16.37
N ALA A 183 2.35 -7.10 17.41
CA ALA A 183 2.55 -8.52 17.69
C ALA A 183 1.22 -9.25 18.00
N ALA A 184 0.36 -8.67 18.82
CA ALA A 184 -0.94 -9.27 19.14
C ALA A 184 -1.81 -9.48 17.89
N ARG A 185 -1.81 -8.51 16.95
CA ARG A 185 -2.52 -8.64 15.69
C ARG A 185 -1.87 -9.63 14.72
N GLN A 186 -0.55 -9.75 14.72
CA GLN A 186 0.16 -10.75 13.91
C GLN A 186 -0.11 -12.17 14.41
N ASP A 187 -0.31 -12.37 15.71
CA ASP A 187 -0.68 -13.65 16.29
C ASP A 187 -2.13 -14.03 15.93
N GLU A 188 -3.03 -13.04 15.82
CA GLU A 188 -4.40 -13.22 15.33
C GLU A 188 -4.45 -13.50 13.82
N SER A 189 -3.43 -13.09 13.05
CA SER A 189 -3.36 -13.24 11.59
C SER A 189 -1.94 -13.61 11.14
N PRO A 190 -1.54 -14.89 11.22
CA PRO A 190 -0.18 -15.35 10.89
C PRO A 190 0.29 -14.96 9.47
N ALA A 191 -0.65 -14.77 8.55
CA ALA A 191 -0.38 -14.36 7.18
C ALA A 191 0.25 -12.96 7.05
N ALA A 192 0.10 -12.10 8.05
CA ALA A 192 0.70 -10.77 8.04
C ALA A 192 2.24 -10.77 8.14
N ARG A 193 2.85 -11.93 8.36
CA ARG A 193 4.32 -12.09 8.53
C ARG A 193 5.11 -12.25 7.24
N THR A 194 4.46 -12.53 6.12
CA THR A 194 5.16 -12.87 4.89
C THR A 194 5.11 -11.74 3.87
N GLY A 195 5.95 -10.72 4.07
CA GLY A 195 6.28 -9.72 3.05
C GLY A 195 7.24 -10.24 1.97
N ARG A 196 7.56 -11.54 1.93
CA ARG A 196 8.37 -12.12 0.87
C ARG A 196 7.46 -12.60 -0.24
N ALA A 197 7.72 -12.14 -1.47
CA ALA A 197 7.09 -12.66 -2.66
C ALA A 197 7.30 -14.19 -2.72
N ASP A 198 6.22 -14.95 -2.47
CA ASP A 198 6.22 -16.39 -2.71
C ASP A 198 6.34 -16.59 -4.23
N PRO A 199 7.35 -17.31 -4.75
CA PRO A 199 7.47 -17.58 -6.18
C PRO A 199 6.21 -18.23 -6.79
N HIS A 200 5.43 -18.90 -5.96
CA HIS A 200 4.18 -19.54 -6.37
C HIS A 200 2.95 -18.62 -6.25
N ALA A 201 3.10 -17.45 -5.63
CA ALA A 201 1.98 -16.52 -5.43
C ALA A 201 1.35 -16.05 -6.74
N ALA A 202 2.15 -15.77 -7.76
CA ALA A 202 1.66 -15.35 -9.06
C ALA A 202 0.79 -16.43 -9.74
N GLU A 203 1.19 -17.70 -9.61
CA GLU A 203 0.39 -18.82 -10.13
C GLU A 203 -0.89 -19.00 -9.31
N LEU A 204 -0.82 -18.88 -8.00
CA LEU A 204 -1.99 -18.94 -7.13
C LEU A 204 -3.00 -17.84 -7.49
N VAL A 205 -2.54 -16.61 -7.76
CA VAL A 205 -3.39 -15.49 -8.19
C VAL A 205 -4.07 -15.80 -9.51
N ARG A 206 -3.34 -16.33 -10.51
CA ARG A 206 -3.94 -16.72 -11.81
C ARG A 206 -5.02 -17.78 -11.66
N ARG A 207 -4.75 -18.82 -10.86
CA ARG A 207 -5.75 -19.88 -10.57
C ARG A 207 -6.97 -19.31 -9.85
N PHE A 208 -6.75 -18.41 -8.91
CA PHE A 208 -7.82 -17.75 -8.17
C PHE A 208 -8.69 -16.88 -9.09
N ILE A 209 -8.07 -16.12 -10.01
CA ILE A 209 -8.79 -15.33 -11.02
C ILE A 209 -9.63 -16.24 -11.91
N ALA A 210 -9.04 -17.29 -12.49
CA ALA A 210 -9.76 -18.22 -13.35
C ALA A 210 -10.98 -18.83 -12.65
N ALA A 211 -10.79 -19.36 -11.43
CA ALA A 211 -11.89 -19.92 -10.63
C ALA A 211 -12.97 -18.88 -10.28
N THR A 212 -12.57 -17.60 -10.08
CA THR A 212 -13.52 -16.51 -9.82
C THR A 212 -14.33 -16.17 -11.05
N GLU A 213 -13.70 -16.05 -12.22
CA GLU A 213 -14.38 -15.72 -13.50
C GLU A 213 -15.29 -16.85 -13.97
N GLU A 214 -14.89 -18.11 -13.78
CA GLU A 214 -15.71 -19.29 -14.06
C GLU A 214 -16.85 -19.48 -13.05
N GLY A 215 -16.75 -18.85 -11.87
CA GLY A 215 -17.69 -19.01 -10.78
C GLY A 215 -17.63 -20.40 -10.14
N ASP A 216 -16.46 -21.05 -10.20
CA ASP A 216 -16.19 -22.37 -9.63
C ASP A 216 -15.97 -22.28 -8.11
N VAL A 217 -17.00 -22.63 -7.36
CA VAL A 217 -16.97 -22.57 -5.88
C VAL A 217 -16.00 -23.58 -5.31
N ASP A 218 -15.90 -24.78 -5.88
CA ASP A 218 -15.08 -25.86 -5.32
C ASP A 218 -13.60 -25.55 -5.52
N ALA A 219 -13.20 -25.11 -6.71
CA ALA A 219 -11.86 -24.62 -6.98
C ALA A 219 -11.47 -23.43 -6.07
N LEU A 220 -12.39 -22.48 -5.86
CA LEU A 220 -12.15 -21.36 -4.94
C LEU A 220 -11.94 -21.85 -3.48
N VAL A 221 -12.75 -22.80 -3.01
CA VAL A 221 -12.61 -23.36 -1.64
C VAL A 221 -11.24 -24.02 -1.46
N GLU A 222 -10.69 -24.71 -2.47
CA GLU A 222 -9.35 -25.30 -2.41
C GLU A 222 -8.23 -24.28 -2.30
N LEU A 223 -8.37 -23.11 -2.96
CA LEU A 223 -7.36 -22.05 -2.97
C LEU A 223 -7.40 -21.16 -1.73
N LEU A 224 -8.53 -21.14 -1.00
CA LEU A 224 -8.75 -20.33 0.18
C LEU A 224 -8.42 -21.10 1.46
N ALA A 225 -7.82 -20.43 2.44
CA ALA A 225 -7.67 -20.99 3.79
C ALA A 225 -9.04 -21.09 4.49
N ASP A 226 -9.18 -22.04 5.40
CA ASP A 226 -10.46 -22.32 6.07
C ASP A 226 -10.99 -21.09 6.86
N ASP A 227 -10.08 -20.26 7.37
CA ASP A 227 -10.32 -19.02 8.12
C ASP A 227 -10.13 -17.74 7.30
N VAL A 228 -10.08 -17.86 5.97
CA VAL A 228 -9.89 -16.70 5.08
C VAL A 228 -10.89 -15.59 5.40
N ALA A 229 -10.42 -14.34 5.37
CA ALA A 229 -11.25 -13.16 5.51
C ALA A 229 -11.20 -12.30 4.24
N LEU A 230 -12.36 -11.82 3.79
CA LEU A 230 -12.49 -10.86 2.72
C LEU A 230 -13.04 -9.55 3.27
N THR A 231 -12.30 -8.47 3.07
CA THR A 231 -12.66 -7.11 3.49
C THR A 231 -12.82 -6.22 2.25
N GLY A 232 -13.82 -5.35 2.25
CA GLY A 232 -14.05 -4.41 1.15
C GLY A 232 -14.15 -2.98 1.66
N ASP A 233 -13.34 -2.09 1.07
CA ASP A 233 -13.41 -0.65 1.30
C ASP A 233 -14.14 0.03 0.15
N SER A 234 -15.34 0.54 0.43
CA SER A 234 -16.18 1.28 -0.50
C SER A 234 -16.35 2.76 -0.17
N GLY A 235 -15.90 3.18 1.02
CA GLY A 235 -16.10 4.55 1.51
C GLY A 235 -17.56 4.98 1.65
N GLY A 236 -18.51 4.04 1.49
CA GLY A 236 -19.95 4.33 1.48
C GLY A 236 -20.48 4.94 0.17
N ASN A 237 -19.62 5.16 -0.84
CA ASN A 237 -19.95 5.87 -2.08
C ASN A 237 -20.09 4.92 -3.30
N VAL A 238 -20.36 3.64 -3.07
CA VAL A 238 -20.44 2.63 -4.13
C VAL A 238 -21.87 2.09 -4.23
N PRO A 239 -22.40 1.88 -5.45
CA PRO A 239 -23.74 1.31 -5.64
C PRO A 239 -23.95 -0.01 -4.92
N VAL A 240 -25.14 -0.18 -4.36
CA VAL A 240 -25.52 -1.41 -3.63
C VAL A 240 -25.35 -2.64 -4.53
N GLY A 241 -24.66 -3.65 -3.97
CA GLY A 241 -24.42 -4.92 -4.66
C GLY A 241 -23.05 -5.03 -5.37
N LEU A 242 -22.27 -3.94 -5.44
CA LEU A 242 -20.87 -3.98 -5.88
C LEU A 242 -19.89 -4.10 -4.72
N ALA A 243 -20.25 -3.59 -3.54
CA ALA A 243 -19.40 -3.59 -2.37
C ALA A 243 -19.74 -4.68 -1.37
N VAL A 244 -18.72 -5.15 -0.68
CA VAL A 244 -18.85 -5.94 0.54
C VAL A 244 -18.92 -4.97 1.71
N SER A 245 -20.10 -4.84 2.33
CA SER A 245 -20.33 -3.86 3.40
C SER A 245 -19.84 -4.29 4.78
N ARG A 246 -19.47 -5.56 4.94
CA ARG A 246 -18.93 -6.15 6.18
C ARG A 246 -17.94 -7.24 5.82
N PRO A 247 -16.90 -7.48 6.64
CA PRO A 247 -15.98 -8.59 6.42
C PRO A 247 -16.73 -9.93 6.31
N VAL A 248 -16.32 -10.75 5.34
CA VAL A 248 -16.83 -12.11 5.14
C VAL A 248 -15.71 -13.08 5.51
N ALA A 249 -16.00 -14.02 6.40
CA ALA A 249 -15.04 -15.00 6.88
C ALA A 249 -15.42 -16.43 6.50
N GLY A 250 -14.39 -17.25 6.26
CA GLY A 250 -14.50 -18.66 5.90
C GLY A 250 -14.53 -18.90 4.39
N ASN A 251 -13.81 -19.95 3.97
CA ASN A 251 -13.57 -20.25 2.56
C ASN A 251 -14.87 -20.45 1.76
N VAL A 252 -15.85 -21.18 2.28
CA VAL A 252 -17.13 -21.43 1.61
C VAL A 252 -17.94 -20.14 1.43
N ALA A 253 -17.95 -19.26 2.44
CA ALA A 253 -18.68 -18.01 2.37
C ALA A 253 -18.06 -17.04 1.37
N VAL A 254 -16.72 -16.93 1.37
CA VAL A 254 -15.97 -16.11 0.44
C VAL A 254 -16.09 -16.64 -0.99
N ALA A 255 -15.93 -17.96 -1.19
CA ALA A 255 -16.07 -18.60 -2.51
C ALA A 255 -17.46 -18.37 -3.12
N ARG A 256 -18.53 -18.53 -2.32
CA ARG A 256 -19.91 -18.27 -2.78
C ARG A 256 -20.15 -16.80 -3.12
N LEU A 257 -19.57 -15.88 -2.35
CA LEU A 257 -19.68 -14.45 -2.64
C LEU A 257 -19.01 -14.11 -3.97
N LEU A 258 -17.76 -14.55 -4.20
CA LEU A 258 -17.00 -14.29 -5.43
C LEU A 258 -17.67 -14.94 -6.64
N SER A 259 -18.01 -16.22 -6.57
CA SER A 259 -18.79 -16.92 -7.60
C SER A 259 -20.12 -16.22 -7.91
N GLY A 260 -20.72 -15.57 -6.92
CA GLY A 260 -21.93 -14.80 -7.09
C GLY A 260 -21.79 -13.60 -8.02
N PHE A 261 -20.64 -12.96 -8.10
CA PHE A 261 -20.37 -11.88 -9.06
C PHE A 261 -20.31 -12.41 -10.49
N ALA A 262 -19.54 -13.47 -10.73
CA ALA A 262 -19.45 -14.13 -12.04
C ALA A 262 -20.84 -14.62 -12.50
N LYS A 263 -21.56 -15.33 -11.66
CA LYS A 263 -22.92 -15.84 -11.96
C LYS A 263 -23.94 -14.76 -12.25
N ARG A 264 -23.77 -13.54 -11.74
CA ARG A 264 -24.60 -12.39 -12.08
C ARG A 264 -24.25 -11.76 -13.42
N GLY A 265 -23.15 -12.19 -14.05
CA GLY A 265 -22.66 -11.62 -15.31
C GLY A 265 -22.13 -10.21 -15.10
N ALA A 266 -21.30 -10.03 -14.08
CA ALA A 266 -20.60 -8.78 -13.86
C ALA A 266 -19.72 -8.49 -15.10
N PRO A 267 -19.87 -7.32 -15.75
CA PRO A 267 -19.08 -6.98 -16.92
C PRO A 267 -17.71 -6.48 -16.46
N ALA A 268 -16.87 -7.41 -16.02
CA ALA A 268 -15.56 -7.12 -15.47
C ALA A 268 -14.60 -8.27 -15.74
N ARG A 269 -13.34 -7.90 -15.99
CA ARG A 269 -12.20 -8.82 -16.09
C ARG A 269 -11.22 -8.55 -14.94
N LEU A 270 -10.54 -9.60 -14.52
CA LEU A 270 -9.54 -9.54 -13.45
C LEU A 270 -8.15 -9.69 -14.05
N GLU A 271 -7.22 -8.80 -13.70
CA GLU A 271 -5.82 -8.88 -14.12
C GLU A 271 -4.90 -9.05 -12.92
N PRO A 272 -4.00 -10.06 -12.94
CA PRO A 272 -3.03 -10.25 -11.87
C PRO A 272 -2.01 -9.11 -11.87
N THR A 273 -1.66 -8.62 -10.70
CA THR A 273 -0.66 -7.55 -10.53
C THR A 273 -0.04 -7.62 -9.14
N VAL A 274 0.87 -6.68 -8.88
CA VAL A 274 1.43 -6.42 -7.55
C VAL A 274 0.70 -5.24 -6.91
N VAL A 275 0.14 -5.45 -5.73
CA VAL A 275 -0.52 -4.40 -4.94
C VAL A 275 0.23 -4.25 -3.62
N ASN A 276 0.77 -3.08 -3.35
CA ASN A 276 1.58 -2.81 -2.16
C ASN A 276 2.69 -3.88 -1.95
N GLY A 277 3.43 -4.20 -3.01
CA GLY A 277 4.51 -5.19 -2.98
C GLY A 277 4.09 -6.64 -2.79
N GLY A 278 2.81 -6.92 -2.61
CA GLY A 278 2.26 -8.26 -2.48
C GLY A 278 1.48 -8.71 -3.71
N PRO A 279 1.11 -10.01 -3.77
CA PRO A 279 0.27 -10.55 -4.83
C PRO A 279 -1.11 -9.88 -4.76
N GLY A 280 -1.65 -9.56 -5.93
CA GLY A 280 -2.96 -8.91 -6.03
C GLY A 280 -3.55 -8.97 -7.43
N MET A 281 -4.65 -8.26 -7.61
CA MET A 281 -5.32 -8.13 -8.90
C MET A 281 -6.04 -6.79 -9.01
N VAL A 282 -6.25 -6.35 -10.24
CA VAL A 282 -7.11 -5.21 -10.59
C VAL A 282 -8.35 -5.75 -11.29
N ALA A 283 -9.51 -5.24 -10.92
CA ALA A 283 -10.75 -5.45 -11.64
C ALA A 283 -11.00 -4.28 -12.59
N TYR A 284 -11.14 -4.56 -13.86
CA TYR A 284 -11.49 -3.58 -14.89
C TYR A 284 -12.92 -3.82 -15.38
N ALA A 285 -13.64 -2.76 -15.62
CA ALA A 285 -14.89 -2.82 -16.31
C ALA A 285 -14.68 -3.17 -17.80
N ASP A 286 -15.60 -3.93 -18.38
CA ASP A 286 -15.59 -4.20 -19.83
C ASP A 286 -15.85 -2.93 -20.62
N GLU A 287 -15.35 -2.86 -21.86
CA GLU A 287 -15.57 -1.73 -22.77
C GLU A 287 -17.07 -1.48 -23.04
N SER A 288 -17.90 -2.52 -22.95
CA SER A 288 -19.36 -2.41 -23.09
C SER A 288 -20.05 -1.53 -22.05
N VAL A 289 -19.36 -1.26 -20.94
CA VAL A 289 -19.80 -0.38 -19.86
C VAL A 289 -18.81 0.76 -19.60
N GLY A 290 -18.03 1.15 -20.61
CA GLY A 290 -17.14 2.30 -20.59
C GLY A 290 -15.71 2.03 -20.12
N GLY A 291 -15.36 0.78 -19.78
CA GLY A 291 -14.00 0.44 -19.35
C GLY A 291 -13.62 1.05 -18.01
N GLY A 292 -12.31 1.03 -17.70
CA GLY A 292 -11.71 1.66 -16.50
C GLY A 292 -11.62 0.75 -15.28
N VAL A 293 -10.91 1.24 -14.24
CA VAL A 293 -10.66 0.49 -13.00
C VAL A 293 -11.90 0.50 -12.12
N ILE A 294 -12.40 -0.68 -11.77
CA ILE A 294 -13.47 -0.89 -10.78
C ILE A 294 -12.87 -0.90 -9.36
N GLY A 295 -11.76 -1.62 -9.18
CA GLY A 295 -11.15 -1.81 -7.89
C GLY A 295 -9.85 -2.60 -7.93
N THR A 296 -9.17 -2.64 -6.80
CA THR A 296 -7.95 -3.42 -6.59
C THR A 296 -8.14 -4.37 -5.41
N TYR A 297 -7.45 -5.50 -5.45
CA TYR A 297 -7.51 -6.50 -4.41
C TYR A 297 -6.10 -6.96 -4.07
N SER A 298 -5.69 -6.81 -2.83
CA SER A 298 -4.46 -7.40 -2.31
C SER A 298 -4.75 -8.76 -1.68
N LEU A 299 -3.86 -9.72 -1.90
CA LEU A 299 -4.00 -11.08 -1.42
C LEU A 299 -2.88 -11.39 -0.44
N GLN A 300 -3.22 -11.93 0.72
CA GLN A 300 -2.24 -12.51 1.62
C GLN A 300 -2.21 -14.02 1.42
N VAL A 301 -1.01 -14.57 1.26
CA VAL A 301 -0.79 -15.99 0.99
C VAL A 301 0.05 -16.59 2.10
N SER A 302 -0.38 -17.73 2.63
CA SER A 302 0.39 -18.51 3.60
C SER A 302 0.13 -20.00 3.38
N GLY A 303 1.19 -20.82 3.39
CA GLY A 303 1.06 -22.26 3.18
C GLY A 303 0.43 -22.63 1.83
N GLY A 304 0.61 -21.82 0.78
CA GLY A 304 0.05 -22.06 -0.55
C GLY A 304 -1.46 -21.79 -0.66
N ARG A 305 -2.08 -21.14 0.32
CA ARG A 305 -3.49 -20.74 0.32
C ARG A 305 -3.64 -19.23 0.57
N ILE A 306 -4.72 -18.66 0.06
CA ILE A 306 -5.10 -17.27 0.32
C ILE A 306 -5.77 -17.20 1.69
N THR A 307 -5.18 -16.42 2.60
CA THR A 307 -5.65 -16.25 3.98
C THR A 307 -6.41 -14.95 4.19
N ARG A 308 -6.20 -13.96 3.31
CA ARG A 308 -6.91 -12.69 3.38
C ARG A 308 -7.00 -12.03 2.00
N ILE A 309 -8.12 -11.35 1.76
CA ILE A 309 -8.38 -10.53 0.57
C ILE A 309 -8.84 -9.16 1.05
N ASP A 310 -8.07 -8.12 0.74
CA ASP A 310 -8.44 -6.74 1.02
C ASP A 310 -8.73 -6.01 -0.28
N GLY A 311 -9.99 -5.65 -0.52
CA GLY A 311 -10.47 -4.97 -1.72
C GLY A 311 -10.67 -3.48 -1.49
N VAL A 312 -10.23 -2.65 -2.43
CA VAL A 312 -10.52 -1.22 -2.48
C VAL A 312 -11.31 -0.94 -3.74
N ILE A 313 -12.57 -0.50 -3.59
CA ILE A 313 -13.44 -0.06 -4.68
C ILE A 313 -13.96 1.36 -4.47
N ASN A 314 -13.49 2.04 -3.43
CA ASN A 314 -13.78 3.45 -3.19
C ASN A 314 -13.12 4.32 -4.27
N PRO A 315 -13.90 5.01 -5.14
CA PRO A 315 -13.34 5.79 -6.23
C PRO A 315 -12.41 6.92 -5.76
N GLU A 316 -12.63 7.46 -4.57
CA GLU A 316 -11.76 8.50 -4.02
C GLU A 316 -10.34 7.99 -3.75
N LYS A 317 -10.21 6.74 -3.31
CA LYS A 317 -8.93 6.08 -3.05
C LYS A 317 -8.23 5.55 -4.30
N LEU A 318 -8.94 5.47 -5.42
CA LEU A 318 -8.43 4.93 -6.69
C LEU A 318 -8.10 6.01 -7.72
N ARG A 319 -8.30 7.29 -7.40
CA ARG A 319 -8.12 8.41 -8.37
C ARG A 319 -6.76 8.43 -9.06
N HIS A 320 -5.71 8.02 -8.36
CA HIS A 320 -4.35 7.94 -8.89
C HIS A 320 -4.14 6.78 -9.90
N LEU A 321 -5.12 5.86 -10.02
CA LEU A 321 -5.11 4.75 -10.97
C LEU A 321 -5.99 4.99 -12.20
N ALA A 322 -6.49 6.22 -12.38
CA ALA A 322 -7.40 6.57 -13.49
C ALA A 322 -6.90 6.08 -14.86
N PRO A 323 -7.82 5.77 -15.80
CA PRO A 323 -9.28 6.04 -15.76
C PRO A 323 -10.05 5.05 -14.88
N LEU A 324 -11.00 5.58 -14.10
CA LEU A 324 -11.89 4.79 -13.28
C LEU A 324 -13.16 4.42 -14.05
N ALA A 325 -13.74 3.26 -13.71
CA ALA A 325 -15.01 2.83 -14.23
C ALA A 325 -16.19 3.66 -13.68
N ASP A 326 -17.23 3.82 -14.47
CA ASP A 326 -18.52 4.31 -14.00
C ASP A 326 -19.25 3.17 -13.25
N LEU A 327 -19.19 3.20 -11.92
CA LEU A 327 -19.75 2.14 -11.08
C LEU A 327 -21.29 2.06 -11.17
N ASP A 328 -21.98 3.16 -11.53
CA ASP A 328 -23.42 3.14 -11.75
C ASP A 328 -23.79 2.36 -13.02
N GLN A 329 -23.01 2.52 -14.09
CA GLN A 329 -23.16 1.75 -15.33
C GLN A 329 -22.87 0.27 -15.08
N VAL A 330 -21.78 -0.07 -14.37
CA VAL A 330 -21.46 -1.45 -14.00
C VAL A 330 -22.60 -2.08 -13.18
N ALA A 331 -23.11 -1.38 -12.16
CA ALA A 331 -24.22 -1.86 -11.33
C ALA A 331 -25.52 -2.02 -12.14
N ALA A 332 -25.80 -1.13 -13.08
CA ALA A 332 -26.97 -1.23 -13.97
C ALA A 332 -26.87 -2.46 -14.86
N ALA A 333 -25.71 -2.71 -15.47
CA ALA A 333 -25.49 -3.89 -16.31
C ALA A 333 -25.67 -5.22 -15.54
N ILE A 334 -25.17 -5.30 -14.30
CA ILE A 334 -25.37 -6.48 -13.42
C ILE A 334 -26.87 -6.69 -13.13
N ARG A 335 -27.60 -5.62 -12.84
CA ARG A 335 -29.06 -5.70 -12.60
C ARG A 335 -29.82 -6.18 -13.82
N ASP A 336 -29.44 -5.70 -15.00
CA ASP A 336 -30.07 -6.07 -16.28
C ASP A 336 -29.75 -7.51 -16.66
N ALA A 337 -28.53 -7.98 -16.50
CA ALA A 337 -28.16 -9.38 -16.68
C ALA A 337 -28.97 -10.32 -15.77
N GLY A 338 -29.15 -9.93 -14.50
CA GLY A 338 -29.98 -10.66 -13.54
C GLY A 338 -31.47 -10.71 -13.93
N ARG A 339 -32.02 -9.63 -14.50
CA ARG A 339 -33.40 -9.58 -15.00
C ARG A 339 -33.59 -10.50 -16.19
N ARG A 340 -32.67 -10.50 -17.17
CA ARG A 340 -32.72 -11.36 -18.40
C ARG A 340 -32.69 -12.85 -18.03
N ARG A 341 -31.82 -13.25 -17.07
CA ARG A 341 -31.76 -14.65 -16.60
C ARG A 341 -33.05 -15.12 -15.95
N ARG A 342 -33.72 -14.27 -15.16
CA ARG A 342 -35.01 -14.59 -14.54
C ARG A 342 -36.14 -14.68 -15.56
N ALA A 343 -36.03 -13.96 -16.67
CA ALA A 343 -37.01 -13.98 -17.74
C ALA A 343 -36.80 -15.15 -18.76
N GLY A 344 -35.80 -16.03 -18.55
CA GLY A 344 -35.57 -17.23 -19.35
C GLY A 344 -34.91 -16.99 -20.73
N GLY A 345 -34.28 -15.81 -20.95
CA GLY A 345 -33.58 -15.50 -22.19
C GLY A 345 -32.14 -15.99 -22.24
N PRO A 346 -31.60 -16.40 -23.41
CA PRO A 346 -30.21 -16.75 -23.60
C PRO A 346 -29.29 -15.52 -23.43
N PRO A 347 -28.03 -15.70 -23.02
CA PRO A 347 -27.07 -14.59 -22.94
C PRO A 347 -26.82 -14.01 -24.34
N SER A 348 -26.80 -12.67 -24.47
CA SER A 348 -26.38 -12.01 -25.71
C SER A 348 -24.92 -12.35 -26.00
N PRO A 349 -24.55 -12.67 -27.26
CA PRO A 349 -23.16 -12.90 -27.63
C PRO A 349 -22.38 -11.60 -27.43
N SER A 350 -21.25 -11.71 -26.73
CA SER A 350 -20.23 -10.65 -26.62
C SER A 350 -19.70 -10.38 -28.06
N ALA A 351 -19.78 -9.13 -28.47
CA ALA A 351 -19.17 -8.63 -29.70
C ALA A 351 -17.66 -8.44 -29.54
#